data_04ef8510e5ea5548af1b554bcb5246b1
#
_entry.id   04ef8510e5ea5548af1b554bcb5246b1
#
_cell.length_a   1.000
_cell.length_b   1.000
_cell.length_c   1.000
_cell.angle_alpha   90.00
_cell.angle_beta   90.00
_cell.angle_gamma   90.00
#
_symmetry.space_group_name_H-M   'P 1'
#
loop_
_entity.id
_entity.type
_entity.pdbx_description
1 polymer ?
#
loop_
_entity_poly.entity_id
_entity_poly.type
_entity_poly.pdbx_seq_one_letter_code
_entity_poly.pdbx_strand_id
1 'polypeptide(L)'
;MKLQELLRDIPTLTVHSAGDLDITDISYDSRKTVPGGLFVAISGYTVDGHAYISKAVENGAACVVCERPPEIDVPYVLVEHSRRALALLGANWYGRPAEKMVMTAVTGTNGKTSTTYLLKAVLEQAAGAKVGLIGTNQNLIGERVLPASRTTPESYELQALLQAMVGAGCTHVVMEASSIALDQRRTFGIRFAAGIFTNLTEDHLDYHGTME
;
A
#
# COMPACT_ATOMS: atom_id res chain seq x y z
N MET A 1 -0.97 14.59 11.78
CA MET A 1 -1.87 14.96 10.64
C MET A 1 -3.31 14.87 11.12
N LYS A 2 -4.17 15.78 10.69
CA LYS A 2 -5.59 15.69 11.07
C LYS A 2 -6.27 14.48 10.40
N LEU A 3 -7.13 13.80 11.16
CA LEU A 3 -7.88 12.66 10.65
C LEU A 3 -8.69 13.01 9.39
N GLN A 4 -9.30 14.19 9.34
CA GLN A 4 -10.05 14.66 8.18
C GLN A 4 -9.19 14.78 6.90
N GLU A 5 -7.93 15.20 7.05
CA GLU A 5 -6.99 15.24 5.91
C GLU A 5 -6.61 13.84 5.44
N LEU A 6 -6.45 12.90 6.38
CA LEU A 6 -6.19 11.49 6.08
C LEU A 6 -7.36 10.82 5.37
N LEU A 7 -8.59 11.20 5.70
CA LEU A 7 -9.81 10.64 5.12
C LEU A 7 -10.18 11.25 3.75
N ARG A 8 -9.38 12.19 3.23
CA ARG A 8 -9.65 12.79 1.92
C ARG A 8 -9.76 11.72 0.84
N ASP A 9 -10.83 11.78 0.05
CA ASP A 9 -11.14 10.88 -1.06
C ASP A 9 -11.32 9.39 -0.65
N ILE A 10 -11.49 9.12 0.65
CA ILE A 10 -11.80 7.78 1.15
C ILE A 10 -13.32 7.68 1.34
N PRO A 11 -14.00 6.76 0.64
CA PRO A 11 -15.42 6.50 0.89
C PRO A 11 -15.63 5.96 2.30
N THR A 12 -16.28 6.77 3.15
CA THR A 12 -16.61 6.39 4.53
C THR A 12 -18.12 6.19 4.66
N LEU A 13 -18.52 5.13 5.39
CA LEU A 13 -19.93 4.87 5.72
C LEU A 13 -20.36 5.67 6.95
N THR A 14 -19.50 5.73 7.96
CA THR A 14 -19.75 6.44 9.21
C THR A 14 -18.43 6.90 9.82
N VAL A 15 -18.43 8.07 10.43
CA VAL A 15 -17.35 8.57 11.30
C VAL A 15 -17.95 8.76 12.69
N HIS A 16 -17.57 7.89 13.64
CA HIS A 16 -18.12 7.86 14.99
C HIS A 16 -17.12 8.42 16.00
N SER A 17 -17.54 9.43 16.74
CA SER A 17 -16.77 10.08 17.83
C SER A 17 -15.33 10.47 17.47
N ALA A 18 -15.00 10.55 16.18
CA ALA A 18 -13.65 10.74 15.68
C ALA A 18 -13.33 12.22 15.33
N GLY A 19 -14.06 13.16 15.83
CA GLY A 19 -13.91 14.62 15.73
C GLY A 19 -12.64 15.15 15.04
N ASP A 20 -12.00 16.14 15.66
CA ASP A 20 -10.76 16.76 15.15
C ASP A 20 -9.51 16.07 15.76
N LEU A 21 -9.35 14.77 15.50
CA LEU A 21 -8.21 14.00 16.01
C LEU A 21 -6.92 14.31 15.24
N ASP A 22 -5.83 14.46 15.99
CA ASP A 22 -4.48 14.47 15.45
C ASP A 22 -3.92 13.05 15.46
N ILE A 23 -3.65 12.48 14.28
CA ILE A 23 -3.09 11.15 14.10
C ILE A 23 -1.56 11.24 14.02
N THR A 24 -0.89 10.42 14.84
CA THR A 24 0.57 10.39 14.96
C THR A 24 1.23 9.37 14.06
N ASP A 25 0.51 8.28 13.72
CA ASP A 25 0.99 7.18 12.88
C ASP A 25 -0.18 6.36 12.34
N ILE A 26 0.06 5.51 11.34
CA ILE A 26 -0.91 4.56 10.79
C ILE A 26 -0.33 3.16 10.94
N SER A 27 -1.10 2.24 11.51
CA SER A 27 -0.74 0.83 11.64
C SER A 27 -1.88 -0.09 11.24
N TYR A 28 -1.55 -1.27 10.72
CA TYR A 28 -2.47 -2.39 10.47
C TYR A 28 -1.99 -3.67 11.19
N ASP A 29 -0.95 -3.56 12.02
CA ASP A 29 -0.47 -4.55 12.97
C ASP A 29 -0.61 -3.96 14.37
N SER A 30 -1.50 -4.52 15.20
CA SER A 30 -1.78 -4.02 16.54
C SER A 30 -0.55 -3.93 17.44
N ARG A 31 0.48 -4.76 17.20
CA ARG A 31 1.75 -4.76 17.92
C ARG A 31 2.61 -3.53 17.62
N LYS A 32 2.37 -2.88 16.48
CA LYS A 32 3.08 -1.69 16.01
C LYS A 32 2.30 -0.40 16.25
N THR A 33 1.10 -0.50 16.83
CA THR A 33 0.30 0.68 17.16
C THR A 33 0.99 1.48 18.25
N VAL A 34 1.03 2.79 18.09
CA VAL A 34 1.64 3.75 19.01
C VAL A 34 0.57 4.71 19.55
N PRO A 35 0.83 5.41 20.68
CA PRO A 35 -0.10 6.40 21.22
C PRO A 35 -0.46 7.48 20.20
N GLY A 36 -1.77 7.74 20.05
CA GLY A 36 -2.30 8.66 19.05
C GLY A 36 -2.39 8.10 17.63
N GLY A 37 -2.06 6.84 17.42
CA GLY A 37 -2.09 6.19 16.11
C GLY A 37 -3.49 5.90 15.58
N LEU A 38 -3.59 5.72 14.27
CA LEU A 38 -4.75 5.20 13.56
C LEU A 38 -4.52 3.71 13.27
N PHE A 39 -5.35 2.85 13.84
CA PHE A 39 -5.29 1.42 13.54
C PHE A 39 -6.28 1.04 12.44
N VAL A 40 -5.80 0.34 11.40
CA VAL A 40 -6.65 -0.16 10.31
C VAL A 40 -6.87 -1.66 10.50
N ALA A 41 -8.10 -2.05 10.87
CA ALA A 41 -8.50 -3.44 11.02
C ALA A 41 -8.80 -4.05 9.65
N ILE A 42 -7.84 -4.82 9.12
CA ILE A 42 -7.97 -5.45 7.80
C ILE A 42 -8.63 -6.81 7.95
N SER A 43 -9.68 -7.08 7.17
CA SER A 43 -10.20 -8.44 6.96
C SER A 43 -9.22 -9.21 6.09
N GLY A 44 -8.36 -10.01 6.74
CA GLY A 44 -7.33 -10.81 6.08
C GLY A 44 -7.80 -12.20 5.69
N TYR A 45 -7.09 -12.88 4.80
CA TYR A 45 -7.41 -14.24 4.37
C TYR A 45 -7.24 -15.29 5.47
N THR A 46 -6.23 -15.12 6.33
CA THR A 46 -5.92 -16.04 7.42
C THR A 46 -6.28 -15.50 8.79
N VAL A 47 -6.25 -14.19 8.95
CA VAL A 47 -6.46 -13.51 10.23
C VAL A 47 -7.32 -12.27 10.01
N ASP A 48 -8.38 -12.15 10.80
CA ASP A 48 -9.22 -10.96 10.82
C ASP A 48 -8.65 -9.92 11.78
N GLY A 49 -8.22 -8.78 11.24
CA GLY A 49 -7.67 -7.66 12.00
C GLY A 49 -8.63 -7.06 13.02
N HIS A 50 -9.94 -7.24 12.83
CA HIS A 50 -10.96 -6.77 13.78
C HIS A 50 -10.82 -7.41 15.16
N ALA A 51 -10.35 -8.66 15.25
CA ALA A 51 -10.09 -9.34 16.52
C ALA A 51 -8.98 -8.67 17.35
N TYR A 52 -8.18 -7.78 16.73
CA TYR A 52 -7.06 -7.11 17.39
C TYR A 52 -7.33 -5.62 17.70
N ILE A 53 -8.56 -5.15 17.51
CA ILE A 53 -8.93 -3.76 17.80
C ILE A 53 -8.68 -3.44 19.28
N SER A 54 -9.13 -4.27 20.21
CA SER A 54 -8.90 -4.06 21.64
C SER A 54 -7.41 -3.93 21.96
N LYS A 55 -6.58 -4.79 21.34
CA LYS A 55 -5.11 -4.73 21.52
C LYS A 55 -4.49 -3.47 20.96
N ALA A 56 -4.96 -3.00 19.82
CA ALA A 56 -4.51 -1.74 19.24
C ALA A 56 -4.87 -0.54 20.15
N VAL A 57 -6.07 -0.55 20.72
CA VAL A 57 -6.53 0.49 21.67
C VAL A 57 -5.70 0.47 22.96
N GLU A 58 -5.41 -0.73 23.52
CA GLU A 58 -4.50 -0.86 24.67
C GLU A 58 -3.11 -0.29 24.36
N ASN A 59 -2.63 -0.41 23.13
CA ASN A 59 -1.36 0.15 22.69
C ASN A 59 -1.44 1.63 22.31
N GLY A 60 -2.62 2.26 22.44
CA GLY A 60 -2.81 3.70 22.32
C GLY A 60 -3.39 4.18 20.99
N ALA A 61 -4.06 3.30 20.22
CA ALA A 61 -4.82 3.77 19.04
C ALA A 61 -5.84 4.83 19.45
N ALA A 62 -5.78 6.00 18.81
CA ALA A 62 -6.74 7.08 19.04
C ALA A 62 -8.02 6.90 18.20
N CYS A 63 -7.92 6.18 17.11
CA CYS A 63 -9.03 5.90 16.21
C CYS A 63 -8.81 4.57 15.46
N VAL A 64 -9.89 3.93 15.04
CA VAL A 64 -9.86 2.67 14.30
C VAL A 64 -10.59 2.85 12.97
N VAL A 65 -10.00 2.32 11.88
CA VAL A 65 -10.69 2.13 10.59
C VAL A 65 -11.09 0.66 10.49
N CYS A 66 -12.37 0.38 10.27
CA CYS A 66 -12.92 -0.97 10.31
C CYS A 66 -14.07 -1.16 9.31
N GLU A 67 -14.41 -2.42 9.02
CA GLU A 67 -15.53 -2.80 8.12
C GLU A 67 -16.83 -3.09 8.88
N ARG A 68 -16.75 -3.21 10.21
CA ARG A 68 -17.89 -3.33 11.13
C ARG A 68 -17.60 -2.59 12.44
N PRO A 69 -18.62 -2.06 13.12
CA PRO A 69 -18.42 -1.34 14.37
C PRO A 69 -17.66 -2.18 15.41
N PRO A 70 -16.69 -1.58 16.12
CA PRO A 70 -15.99 -2.27 17.20
C PRO A 70 -16.93 -2.57 18.38
N GLU A 71 -16.62 -3.63 19.14
CA GLU A 71 -17.39 -4.01 20.33
C GLU A 71 -17.02 -3.17 21.58
N ILE A 72 -15.98 -2.37 21.47
CA ILE A 72 -15.49 -1.47 22.54
C ILE A 72 -15.73 -0.02 22.19
N ASP A 73 -15.83 0.82 23.19
CA ASP A 73 -15.99 2.26 23.01
C ASP A 73 -14.65 2.90 22.61
N VAL A 74 -14.54 3.22 21.34
CA VAL A 74 -13.37 3.87 20.71
C VAL A 74 -13.84 4.69 19.51
N PRO A 75 -13.24 5.84 19.20
CA PRO A 75 -13.49 6.54 17.96
C PRO A 75 -13.21 5.63 16.75
N TYR A 76 -14.11 5.58 15.77
CA TYR A 76 -13.90 4.75 14.59
C TYR A 76 -14.44 5.36 13.30
N VAL A 77 -13.87 4.91 12.20
CA VAL A 77 -14.32 5.20 10.84
C VAL A 77 -14.74 3.88 10.19
N LEU A 78 -16.01 3.78 9.82
CA LEU A 78 -16.55 2.62 9.13
C LEU A 78 -16.36 2.78 7.64
N VAL A 79 -15.79 1.76 7.00
CA VAL A 79 -15.53 1.71 5.55
C VAL A 79 -16.04 0.40 4.97
N GLU A 80 -16.34 0.38 3.68
CA GLU A 80 -16.74 -0.84 2.98
C GLU A 80 -15.57 -1.83 2.79
N HIS A 81 -14.34 -1.29 2.59
CA HIS A 81 -13.15 -2.09 2.29
C HIS A 81 -11.91 -1.52 2.99
N SER A 82 -11.49 -2.13 4.08
CA SER A 82 -10.34 -1.70 4.88
C SER A 82 -9.02 -1.69 4.11
N ARG A 83 -8.81 -2.64 3.17
CA ARG A 83 -7.62 -2.67 2.31
C ARG A 83 -7.55 -1.48 1.35
N ARG A 84 -8.69 -1.08 0.76
CA ARG A 84 -8.75 0.14 -0.06
C ARG A 84 -8.52 1.38 0.79
N ALA A 85 -9.11 1.42 1.98
CA ALA A 85 -8.90 2.50 2.92
C ALA A 85 -7.43 2.62 3.32
N LEU A 86 -6.74 1.51 3.67
CA LEU A 86 -5.31 1.53 4.00
C LEU A 86 -4.45 2.09 2.86
N ALA A 87 -4.75 1.71 1.61
CA ALA A 87 -4.01 2.21 0.45
C ALA A 87 -4.14 3.73 0.28
N LEU A 88 -5.36 4.26 0.43
CA LEU A 88 -5.62 5.69 0.31
C LEU A 88 -5.12 6.48 1.52
N LEU A 89 -5.25 5.92 2.74
CA LEU A 89 -4.67 6.49 3.96
C LEU A 89 -3.16 6.63 3.83
N GLY A 90 -2.48 5.58 3.36
CA GLY A 90 -1.04 5.62 3.10
C GLY A 90 -0.68 6.68 2.05
N ALA A 91 -1.44 6.76 0.95
CA ALA A 91 -1.24 7.79 -0.07
C ALA A 91 -1.36 9.21 0.53
N ASN A 92 -2.42 9.48 1.30
CA ASN A 92 -2.64 10.77 1.92
C ASN A 92 -1.57 11.08 2.97
N TRP A 93 -1.18 10.09 3.80
CA TRP A 93 -0.14 10.25 4.82
C TRP A 93 1.20 10.69 4.23
N TYR A 94 1.60 10.08 3.11
CA TYR A 94 2.86 10.37 2.42
C TYR A 94 2.75 11.45 1.34
N GLY A 95 1.61 12.17 1.25
CA GLY A 95 1.43 13.29 0.32
C GLY A 95 1.34 12.85 -1.16
N ARG A 96 0.72 11.70 -1.40
CA ARG A 96 0.39 11.13 -2.72
C ARG A 96 1.61 11.01 -3.64
N PRO A 97 2.67 10.32 -3.22
CA PRO A 97 3.94 10.31 -3.96
C PRO A 97 3.81 9.71 -5.37
N ALA A 98 2.90 8.76 -5.59
CA ALA A 98 2.67 8.17 -6.90
C ALA A 98 2.22 9.19 -7.96
N GLU A 99 1.56 10.27 -7.56
CA GLU A 99 1.11 11.33 -8.47
C GLU A 99 2.26 12.24 -8.96
N LYS A 100 3.42 12.15 -8.31
CA LYS A 100 4.61 12.97 -8.59
C LYS A 100 5.61 12.28 -9.52
N MET A 101 5.33 11.06 -9.94
CA MET A 101 6.20 10.23 -10.77
C MET A 101 5.40 9.51 -11.86
N VAL A 102 6.08 9.13 -12.92
CA VAL A 102 5.50 8.26 -13.96
C VAL A 102 5.57 6.82 -13.47
N MET A 103 4.42 6.24 -13.17
CA MET A 103 4.29 4.88 -12.63
C MET A 103 4.07 3.86 -13.74
N THR A 104 4.86 2.79 -13.78
CA THR A 104 4.69 1.65 -14.69
C THR A 104 4.62 0.36 -13.90
N ALA A 105 3.62 -0.47 -14.17
CA ALA A 105 3.47 -1.80 -13.57
C ALA A 105 3.79 -2.90 -14.56
N VAL A 106 4.42 -3.97 -14.08
CA VAL A 106 4.63 -5.22 -14.83
C VAL A 106 3.96 -6.35 -14.05
N THR A 107 3.03 -7.05 -14.68
CA THR A 107 2.34 -8.20 -14.11
C THR A 107 2.40 -9.40 -15.04
N GLY A 108 1.96 -10.56 -14.57
CA GLY A 108 1.96 -11.85 -15.27
C GLY A 108 2.66 -12.91 -14.42
N THR A 109 2.65 -14.17 -14.88
CA THR A 109 3.26 -15.27 -14.12
C THR A 109 4.77 -15.16 -14.11
N ASN A 110 5.40 -15.12 -15.28
CA ASN A 110 6.85 -15.13 -15.46
C ASN A 110 7.36 -13.89 -16.16
N GLY A 111 8.64 -13.53 -15.94
CA GLY A 111 9.32 -12.46 -16.64
C GLY A 111 9.13 -11.06 -16.04
N LYS A 112 8.35 -10.88 -14.97
CA LYS A 112 8.15 -9.57 -14.31
C LYS A 112 9.47 -8.91 -13.94
N THR A 113 10.32 -9.62 -13.20
CA THR A 113 11.61 -9.09 -12.72
C THR A 113 12.53 -8.70 -13.87
N SER A 114 12.72 -9.58 -14.87
CA SER A 114 13.56 -9.25 -16.02
C SER A 114 13.05 -8.03 -16.78
N THR A 115 11.73 -7.95 -16.99
CA THR A 115 11.10 -6.84 -17.70
C THR A 115 11.26 -5.51 -16.92
N THR A 116 11.11 -5.52 -15.59
CA THR A 116 11.29 -4.31 -14.78
C THR A 116 12.73 -3.78 -14.83
N TYR A 117 13.74 -4.66 -14.76
CA TYR A 117 15.15 -4.25 -14.89
C TYR A 117 15.49 -3.72 -16.27
N LEU A 118 15.01 -4.38 -17.35
CA LEU A 118 15.21 -3.92 -18.72
C LEU A 118 14.57 -2.55 -18.94
N LEU A 119 13.33 -2.36 -18.47
CA LEU A 119 12.62 -1.11 -18.61
C LEU A 119 13.29 0.02 -17.81
N LYS A 120 13.79 -0.27 -16.59
CA LYS A 120 14.59 0.69 -15.82
C LYS A 120 15.79 1.14 -16.62
N ALA A 121 16.58 0.21 -17.16
CA ALA A 121 17.78 0.54 -17.95
C ALA A 121 17.45 1.38 -19.20
N VAL A 122 16.37 1.05 -19.92
CA VAL A 122 15.92 1.82 -21.09
C VAL A 122 15.52 3.25 -20.71
N LEU A 123 14.74 3.43 -19.64
CA LEU A 123 14.30 4.76 -19.18
C LEU A 123 15.48 5.61 -18.70
N GLU A 124 16.46 5.01 -18.04
CA GLU A 124 17.65 5.72 -17.58
C GLU A 124 18.54 6.15 -18.75
N GLN A 125 18.77 5.26 -19.72
CA GLN A 125 19.64 5.57 -20.87
C GLN A 125 18.95 6.45 -21.91
N ALA A 126 17.71 6.15 -22.29
CA ALA A 126 17.05 6.84 -23.38
C ALA A 126 16.40 8.17 -22.95
N ALA A 127 15.89 8.25 -21.72
CA ALA A 127 15.19 9.43 -21.22
C ALA A 127 15.99 10.22 -20.17
N GLY A 128 17.16 9.76 -19.76
CA GLY A 128 17.93 10.39 -18.67
C GLY A 128 17.18 10.39 -17.34
N ALA A 129 16.21 9.50 -17.18
CA ALA A 129 15.34 9.45 -16.02
C ALA A 129 16.07 8.88 -14.79
N LYS A 130 15.78 9.39 -13.60
CA LYS A 130 16.13 8.68 -12.38
C LYS A 130 14.98 7.74 -12.01
N VAL A 131 15.23 6.44 -12.04
CA VAL A 131 14.19 5.41 -11.96
C VAL A 131 14.22 4.68 -10.61
N GLY A 132 13.07 4.62 -9.93
CA GLY A 132 12.83 3.70 -8.84
C GLY A 132 12.40 2.33 -9.38
N LEU A 133 12.86 1.24 -8.75
CA LEU A 133 12.41 -0.11 -9.07
C LEU A 133 11.88 -0.80 -7.81
N ILE A 134 10.72 -1.45 -7.92
CA ILE A 134 10.12 -2.23 -6.86
C ILE A 134 9.88 -3.65 -7.37
N GLY A 135 10.49 -4.63 -6.73
CA GLY A 135 10.38 -6.00 -7.21
C GLY A 135 10.88 -7.07 -6.27
N THR A 136 10.87 -8.30 -6.77
CA THR A 136 11.10 -9.53 -5.99
C THR A 136 12.51 -9.57 -5.39
N ASN A 137 13.53 -9.24 -6.16
CA ASN A 137 14.92 -9.40 -5.72
C ASN A 137 15.34 -8.30 -4.74
N GLN A 138 14.97 -7.07 -5.05
CA GLN A 138 15.32 -5.87 -4.30
C GLN A 138 14.49 -4.68 -4.76
N ASN A 139 14.48 -3.63 -3.95
CA ASN A 139 13.99 -2.33 -4.36
C ASN A 139 15.19 -1.42 -4.68
N LEU A 140 15.06 -0.55 -5.67
CA LEU A 140 16.10 0.40 -6.04
C LEU A 140 15.56 1.83 -6.01
N ILE A 141 16.34 2.74 -5.44
CA ILE A 141 16.11 4.19 -5.53
C ILE A 141 17.27 4.77 -6.34
N GLY A 142 17.10 4.87 -7.66
CA GLY A 142 18.24 5.03 -8.56
C GLY A 142 19.19 3.84 -8.42
N GLU A 143 20.43 4.08 -7.97
CA GLU A 143 21.45 3.05 -7.73
C GLU A 143 21.45 2.50 -6.29
N ARG A 144 20.71 3.14 -5.37
CA ARG A 144 20.65 2.68 -3.97
C ARG A 144 19.80 1.44 -3.84
N VAL A 145 20.41 0.36 -3.36
CA VAL A 145 19.73 -0.93 -3.10
C VAL A 145 19.05 -0.92 -1.72
N LEU A 146 17.82 -1.39 -1.68
CA LEU A 146 17.04 -1.66 -0.47
C LEU A 146 16.54 -3.11 -0.49
N PRO A 147 16.49 -3.80 0.65
CA PRO A 147 15.94 -5.16 0.69
C PRO A 147 14.46 -5.18 0.31
N ALA A 148 14.05 -6.21 -0.39
CA ALA A 148 12.64 -6.51 -0.65
C ALA A 148 12.18 -7.66 0.24
N SER A 149 11.11 -7.48 0.97
CA SER A 149 10.45 -8.55 1.74
C SER A 149 9.35 -9.24 0.95
N ARG A 150 8.88 -8.62 -0.11
CA ARG A 150 7.81 -9.09 -1.01
C ARG A 150 8.02 -8.53 -2.41
N THR A 151 7.55 -9.25 -3.42
CA THR A 151 7.52 -8.76 -4.81
C THR A 151 6.83 -7.40 -4.94
N THR A 152 5.69 -7.26 -4.28
CA THR A 152 4.93 -6.01 -4.17
C THR A 152 4.69 -5.75 -2.69
N PRO A 153 5.19 -4.67 -2.11
CA PRO A 153 4.95 -4.31 -0.71
C PRO A 153 3.47 -4.19 -0.36
N GLU A 154 3.12 -4.23 0.93
CA GLU A 154 1.77 -3.85 1.36
C GLU A 154 1.55 -2.35 1.06
N SER A 155 0.28 -1.95 0.92
CA SER A 155 -0.04 -0.62 0.39
C SER A 155 0.57 0.53 1.18
N TYR A 156 0.64 0.44 2.51
CA TYR A 156 1.23 1.47 3.35
C TYR A 156 2.75 1.59 3.15
N GLU A 157 3.47 0.47 3.17
CA GLU A 157 4.91 0.40 2.90
C GLU A 157 5.25 0.82 1.47
N LEU A 158 4.36 0.49 0.52
CA LEU A 158 4.51 0.93 -0.87
C LEU A 158 4.51 2.47 -0.97
N GLN A 159 3.58 3.15 -0.30
CA GLN A 159 3.53 4.62 -0.29
C GLN A 159 4.75 5.23 0.41
N ALA A 160 5.23 4.62 1.50
CA ALA A 160 6.47 5.03 2.17
C ALA A 160 7.68 4.95 1.22
N LEU A 161 7.80 3.85 0.50
CA LEU A 161 8.88 3.63 -0.47
C LEU A 161 8.79 4.62 -1.64
N LEU A 162 7.59 4.87 -2.17
CA LEU A 162 7.37 5.86 -3.22
C LEU A 162 7.74 7.28 -2.75
N GLN A 163 7.41 7.64 -1.50
CA GLN A 163 7.82 8.93 -0.93
C GLN A 163 9.35 9.06 -0.81
N ALA A 164 10.04 7.98 -0.43
CA ALA A 164 11.51 7.95 -0.42
C ALA A 164 12.10 8.12 -1.83
N MET A 165 11.45 7.54 -2.86
CA MET A 165 11.84 7.73 -4.26
C MET A 165 11.64 9.18 -4.73
N VAL A 166 10.52 9.81 -4.39
CA VAL A 166 10.29 11.25 -4.65
C VAL A 166 11.37 12.09 -3.98
N GLY A 167 11.64 11.85 -2.68
CA GLY A 167 12.68 12.59 -1.93
C GLY A 167 14.08 12.42 -2.51
N ALA A 168 14.35 11.31 -3.17
CA ALA A 168 15.60 11.06 -3.88
C ALA A 168 15.63 11.63 -5.31
N GLY A 169 14.56 12.25 -5.79
CA GLY A 169 14.46 12.84 -7.13
C GLY A 169 14.17 11.82 -8.24
N CYS A 170 13.59 10.66 -7.92
CA CYS A 170 13.10 9.77 -8.97
C CYS A 170 11.94 10.42 -9.72
N THR A 171 11.95 10.30 -11.04
CA THR A 171 10.89 10.80 -11.93
C THR A 171 10.01 9.68 -12.46
N HIS A 172 10.52 8.47 -12.46
CA HIS A 172 9.84 7.27 -12.94
C HIS A 172 9.96 6.13 -11.91
N VAL A 173 8.94 5.30 -11.86
CA VAL A 173 8.96 4.05 -11.08
C VAL A 173 8.49 2.91 -11.96
N VAL A 174 9.26 1.82 -11.98
CA VAL A 174 8.87 0.55 -12.58
C VAL A 174 8.69 -0.47 -11.46
N MET A 175 7.52 -1.10 -11.39
CA MET A 175 7.25 -2.03 -10.30
C MET A 175 6.63 -3.35 -10.79
N GLU A 176 6.98 -4.42 -10.09
CA GLU A 176 6.28 -5.70 -10.22
C GLU A 176 4.95 -5.60 -9.44
N ALA A 177 3.85 -5.95 -10.10
CA ALA A 177 2.53 -6.09 -9.50
C ALA A 177 2.13 -7.57 -9.55
N SER A 178 2.29 -8.31 -8.45
CA SER A 178 1.88 -9.71 -8.39
C SER A 178 0.36 -9.84 -8.37
N SER A 179 -0.17 -10.98 -8.85
CA SER A 179 -1.62 -11.27 -8.85
C SER A 179 -2.22 -11.15 -7.44
N ILE A 180 -1.54 -11.70 -6.43
CA ILE A 180 -1.92 -11.60 -5.03
C ILE A 180 -1.98 -10.14 -4.56
N ALA A 181 -1.02 -9.31 -4.98
CA ALA A 181 -1.01 -7.89 -4.58
C ALA A 181 -2.15 -7.10 -5.24
N LEU A 182 -2.50 -7.43 -6.48
CA LEU A 182 -3.64 -6.84 -7.18
C LEU A 182 -4.96 -7.22 -6.49
N ASP A 183 -5.14 -8.49 -6.18
CA ASP A 183 -6.31 -8.98 -5.46
C ASP A 183 -6.42 -8.35 -4.06
N GLN A 184 -5.30 -8.29 -3.32
CA GLN A 184 -5.22 -7.65 -2.00
C GLN A 184 -5.24 -6.12 -2.04
N ARG A 185 -5.47 -5.50 -3.20
CA ARG A 185 -5.59 -4.04 -3.36
C ARG A 185 -4.35 -3.26 -2.92
N ARG A 186 -3.15 -3.87 -2.93
CA ARG A 186 -1.93 -3.19 -2.48
C ARG A 186 -1.52 -2.01 -3.34
N THR A 187 -1.92 -2.01 -4.62
CA THR A 187 -1.68 -0.92 -5.57
C THR A 187 -2.90 -0.02 -5.78
N PHE A 188 -3.94 -0.17 -4.94
CA PHE A 188 -5.17 0.60 -5.09
C PHE A 188 -4.90 2.10 -4.96
N GLY A 189 -5.54 2.90 -5.82
CA GLY A 189 -5.35 4.36 -5.86
C GLY A 189 -4.11 4.83 -6.62
N ILE A 190 -3.21 3.94 -7.03
CA ILE A 190 -2.08 4.31 -7.89
C ILE A 190 -2.55 4.35 -9.36
N ARG A 191 -2.35 5.49 -10.00
CA ARG A 191 -2.59 5.64 -11.44
C ARG A 191 -1.33 5.27 -12.20
N PHE A 192 -1.38 4.15 -12.92
CA PHE A 192 -0.29 3.74 -13.80
C PHE A 192 -0.41 4.40 -15.17
N ALA A 193 0.71 4.94 -15.66
CA ALA A 193 0.82 5.47 -17.02
C ALA A 193 0.89 4.33 -18.05
N ALA A 194 1.49 3.19 -17.66
CA ALA A 194 1.56 1.99 -18.48
C ALA A 194 1.47 0.73 -17.61
N GLY A 195 0.83 -0.31 -18.15
CA GLY A 195 0.79 -1.66 -17.59
C GLY A 195 1.31 -2.66 -18.63
N ILE A 196 2.24 -3.52 -18.24
CA ILE A 196 2.77 -4.59 -19.07
C ILE A 196 2.28 -5.92 -18.51
N PHE A 197 1.59 -6.68 -19.32
CA PHE A 197 1.19 -8.06 -19.02
C PHE A 197 2.09 -9.02 -19.80
N THR A 198 2.90 -9.80 -19.09
CA THR A 198 3.91 -10.66 -19.73
C THR A 198 3.32 -11.96 -20.25
N ASN A 199 2.67 -12.72 -19.40
CA ASN A 199 2.01 -14.00 -19.70
C ASN A 199 1.14 -14.46 -18.53
N LEU A 200 0.29 -15.45 -18.80
CA LEU A 200 -0.54 -16.13 -17.81
C LEU A 200 -0.36 -17.64 -17.95
N THR A 201 0.17 -18.26 -16.91
CA THR A 201 0.26 -19.70 -16.75
C THR A 201 -0.18 -20.08 -15.35
N GLU A 202 -0.34 -21.36 -15.07
CA GLU A 202 -0.72 -21.85 -13.74
C GLU A 202 0.33 -21.47 -12.69
N ASP A 203 -0.10 -20.73 -11.66
CA ASP A 203 0.73 -20.30 -10.53
C ASP A 203 -0.18 -19.82 -9.39
N HIS A 204 0.30 -19.91 -8.15
CA HIS A 204 -0.41 -19.43 -6.95
C HIS A 204 -1.85 -19.98 -6.79
N LEU A 205 -2.13 -21.21 -7.20
CA LEU A 205 -3.44 -21.85 -7.01
C LEU A 205 -3.75 -22.14 -5.54
N ASP A 206 -2.72 -22.25 -4.70
CA ASP A 206 -2.85 -22.27 -3.23
C ASP A 206 -3.53 -21.02 -2.66
N TYR A 207 -3.43 -19.90 -3.37
CA TYR A 207 -4.07 -18.64 -3.02
C TYR A 207 -5.35 -18.40 -3.83
N HIS A 208 -5.30 -18.49 -5.15
CA HIS A 208 -6.40 -18.13 -6.04
C HIS A 208 -7.46 -19.25 -6.18
N GLY A 209 -7.09 -20.50 -5.91
CA GLY A 209 -7.96 -21.67 -6.03
C GLY A 209 -8.09 -22.19 -7.46
N THR A 210 -8.41 -21.34 -8.41
CA THR A 210 -8.57 -21.66 -9.85
C THR A 210 -7.84 -20.66 -10.74
N MET A 211 -7.78 -20.97 -12.04
CA MET A 211 -7.26 -20.06 -13.07
C MET A 211 -8.30 -19.04 -13.58
N GLU A 212 -9.57 -19.20 -13.21
CA GLU A 212 -10.70 -18.36 -13.60
C GLU A 212 -10.86 -17.14 -12.72
#